data_202ec2799fa926cd91e39172e32b8d34
#
_entry.id   202ec2799fa926cd91e39172e32b8d34
#
_cell.length_a   1.000
_cell.length_b   1.000
_cell.length_c   1.000
_cell.angle_alpha   90.00
_cell.angle_beta   90.00
_cell.angle_gamma   90.00
#
_symmetry.space_group_name_H-M   'P 1'
#
loop_
_entity.id
_entity.type
_entity.pdbx_description
1 polymer ?
#
loop_
_entity_poly.entity_id
_entity_poly.type
_entity_poly.pdbx_seq_one_letter_code
_entity_poly.pdbx_strand_id
1 'polypeptide(L)'
;MTVEARWSQLAQAADASQAAYFRGTLADERQAVATDLAGARDRLDALREGKQIVGLRGMSRARFKVRELENDLRELNRLIGALDRRFAALWSVER
;
A
#
# COMPACT_ATOMS: atom_id res chain seq x y z
N MET A 1 19.70 22.00 8.55
CA MET A 1 19.62 20.66 7.94
C MET A 1 18.17 20.31 7.61
N THR A 2 17.89 19.92 6.39
CA THR A 2 16.53 19.56 5.99
C THR A 2 16.15 18.18 6.54
N VAL A 3 14.85 17.91 6.60
CA VAL A 3 14.35 16.59 7.02
C VAL A 3 14.89 15.49 6.08
N GLU A 4 14.98 15.77 4.79
CA GLU A 4 15.51 14.82 3.81
C GLU A 4 16.99 14.52 4.03
N ALA A 5 17.79 15.53 4.33
CA ALA A 5 19.22 15.33 4.61
C ALA A 5 19.39 14.50 5.88
N ARG A 6 18.57 14.74 6.88
CA ARG A 6 18.59 13.97 8.11
C ARG A 6 18.20 12.51 7.86
N TRP A 7 17.19 12.28 7.03
CA TRP A 7 16.79 10.95 6.62
C TRP A 7 17.93 10.23 5.90
N SER A 8 18.61 10.91 4.98
CA SER A 8 19.73 10.32 4.26
C SER A 8 20.86 9.89 5.20
N GLN A 9 21.16 10.70 6.21
CA GLN A 9 22.17 10.37 7.20
C GLN A 9 21.78 9.15 8.04
N LEU A 10 20.53 9.11 8.49
CA LEU A 10 20.02 7.98 9.25
C LEU A 10 20.02 6.70 8.42
N ALA A 11 19.66 6.82 7.14
CA ALA A 11 19.65 5.68 6.23
C ALA A 11 21.06 5.12 6.03
N GLN A 12 22.07 5.98 5.98
CA GLN A 12 23.46 5.53 5.82
C GLN A 12 24.03 4.95 7.12
N ALA A 13 23.42 5.29 8.24
CA ALA A 13 23.94 4.94 9.56
C ALA A 13 23.42 3.61 10.08
N ALA A 14 23.38 2.59 9.28
CA ALA A 14 23.04 1.23 9.71
C ALA A 14 21.55 0.92 9.86
N ASP A 15 20.66 1.75 9.29
CA ASP A 15 19.24 1.48 9.37
C ASP A 15 18.71 0.62 8.22
N ALA A 16 19.60 -0.03 7.45
CA ALA A 16 19.16 -0.92 6.38
C ALA A 16 18.30 -2.07 6.92
N SER A 17 18.65 -2.60 8.09
CA SER A 17 17.85 -3.67 8.71
C SER A 17 16.50 -3.14 9.21
N GLN A 18 16.47 -1.93 9.76
CA GLN A 18 15.25 -1.30 10.21
C GLN A 18 14.35 -0.94 9.02
N ALA A 19 14.95 -0.45 7.94
CA ALA A 19 14.24 -0.17 6.70
C ALA A 19 13.65 -1.45 6.09
N ALA A 20 14.37 -2.57 6.15
CA ALA A 20 13.88 -3.86 5.68
C ALA A 20 12.68 -4.32 6.51
N TYR A 21 12.74 -4.15 7.82
CA TYR A 21 11.60 -4.45 8.70
C TYR A 21 10.39 -3.59 8.33
N PHE A 22 10.60 -2.30 8.16
CA PHE A 22 9.53 -1.37 7.79
C PHE A 22 8.93 -1.72 6.43
N ARG A 23 9.78 -2.09 5.46
CA ARG A 23 9.31 -2.54 4.15
C ARG A 23 8.43 -3.80 4.28
N GLY A 24 8.83 -4.73 5.14
CA GLY A 24 8.03 -5.92 5.42
C GLY A 24 6.64 -5.57 5.96
N THR A 25 6.57 -4.62 6.87
CA THR A 25 5.30 -4.13 7.43
C THR A 25 4.43 -3.52 6.34
N LEU A 26 5.02 -2.70 5.47
CA LEU A 26 4.28 -2.10 4.35
C LEU A 26 3.82 -3.16 3.35
N ALA A 27 4.64 -4.18 3.10
CA ALA A 27 4.25 -5.28 2.20
C ALA A 27 3.08 -6.09 2.77
N ASP A 28 3.07 -6.33 4.07
CA ASP A 28 1.95 -7.00 4.73
C ASP A 28 0.68 -6.16 4.65
N GLU A 29 0.80 -4.86 4.87
CA GLU A 29 -0.32 -3.95 4.74
C GLU A 29 -0.82 -3.88 3.30
N ARG A 30 0.11 -3.85 2.33
CA ARG A 30 -0.25 -3.89 0.91
C ARG A 30 -1.06 -5.14 0.58
N GLN A 31 -0.65 -6.28 1.11
CA GLN A 31 -1.37 -7.54 0.90
C GLN A 31 -2.78 -7.49 1.48
N ALA A 32 -2.92 -6.93 2.69
CA ALA A 32 -4.22 -6.78 3.33
C ALA A 32 -5.14 -5.85 2.51
N VAL A 33 -4.61 -4.73 2.04
CA VAL A 33 -5.38 -3.79 1.21
C VAL A 33 -5.77 -4.44 -0.12
N ALA A 34 -4.86 -5.20 -0.75
CA ALA A 34 -5.15 -5.91 -2.00
C ALA A 34 -6.28 -6.92 -1.82
N THR A 35 -6.29 -7.64 -0.70
CA THR A 35 -7.35 -8.59 -0.37
C THR A 35 -8.69 -7.86 -0.17
N ASP A 36 -8.66 -6.75 0.58
CA ASP A 36 -9.86 -5.95 0.81
C ASP A 36 -10.40 -5.36 -0.50
N LEU A 37 -9.49 -4.92 -1.38
CA LEU A 37 -9.87 -4.38 -2.68
C LEU A 37 -10.55 -5.44 -3.55
N ALA A 38 -10.00 -6.64 -3.58
CA ALA A 38 -10.62 -7.75 -4.32
C ALA A 38 -12.04 -8.01 -3.83
N GLY A 39 -12.23 -8.06 -2.51
CA GLY A 39 -13.55 -8.23 -1.92
C GLY A 39 -14.50 -7.08 -2.23
N ALA A 40 -14.00 -5.84 -2.19
CA ALA A 40 -14.81 -4.67 -2.50
C ALA A 40 -15.23 -4.64 -3.98
N ARG A 41 -14.34 -5.06 -4.88
CA ARG A 41 -14.66 -5.17 -6.31
C ARG A 41 -15.71 -6.24 -6.57
N ASP A 42 -15.58 -7.40 -5.91
CA ASP A 42 -16.55 -8.48 -6.04
C ASP A 42 -17.93 -8.03 -5.56
N ARG A 43 -17.97 -7.30 -4.44
CA ARG A 43 -19.20 -6.76 -3.92
C ARG A 43 -19.83 -5.76 -4.88
N LEU A 44 -19.04 -4.86 -5.44
CA LEU A 44 -19.54 -3.87 -6.40
C LEU A 44 -20.09 -4.56 -7.64
N ASP A 45 -19.39 -5.58 -8.15
CA ASP A 45 -19.85 -6.36 -9.29
C ASP A 45 -21.17 -7.06 -8.99
N ALA A 46 -21.30 -7.66 -7.81
CA ALA A 46 -22.54 -8.30 -7.39
C ALA A 46 -23.70 -7.29 -7.35
N LEU A 47 -23.45 -6.07 -6.88
CA LEU A 47 -24.45 -5.02 -6.87
C LEU A 47 -24.85 -4.58 -8.27
N ARG A 48 -23.87 -4.48 -9.18
CA ARG A 48 -24.12 -4.12 -10.59
C ARG A 48 -24.92 -5.20 -11.31
N GLU A 49 -24.70 -6.45 -10.95
CA GLU A 49 -25.43 -7.58 -11.52
C GLU A 49 -26.80 -7.80 -10.92
N GLY A 50 -27.19 -6.97 -9.95
CA GLY A 50 -28.50 -7.05 -9.31
C GLY A 50 -28.66 -8.23 -8.34
N LYS A 51 -27.55 -8.81 -7.89
CA LYS A 51 -27.59 -9.92 -6.92
C LYS A 51 -28.01 -9.47 -5.54
N GLN A 52 -27.88 -8.18 -5.26
CA GLN A 52 -28.35 -7.56 -4.03
C GLN A 52 -29.05 -6.25 -4.38
N ILE A 53 -30.15 -5.97 -3.68
CA ILE A 53 -30.88 -4.72 -3.87
C ILE A 53 -30.35 -3.69 -2.86
N VAL A 54 -29.71 -2.65 -3.36
CA VAL A 54 -29.25 -1.51 -2.54
C VAL A 54 -29.72 -0.24 -3.21
N GLY A 55 -29.93 0.80 -2.42
CA GLY A 55 -30.25 2.11 -2.95
C GLY A 55 -29.04 2.78 -3.60
N LEU A 56 -29.26 3.97 -4.15
CA LEU A 56 -28.19 4.76 -4.76
C LEU A 56 -27.05 5.03 -3.79
N ARG A 57 -27.34 5.23 -2.50
CA ARG A 57 -26.33 5.44 -1.47
C ARG A 57 -25.46 4.21 -1.28
N GLY A 58 -26.07 3.03 -1.31
CA GLY A 58 -25.33 1.78 -1.19
C GLY A 58 -24.38 1.56 -2.36
N MET A 59 -24.84 1.85 -3.57
CA MET A 59 -24.02 1.78 -4.77
C MET A 59 -22.87 2.78 -4.71
N SER A 60 -23.15 4.02 -4.31
CA SER A 60 -22.14 5.07 -4.17
C SER A 60 -21.08 4.70 -3.14
N ARG A 61 -21.49 4.13 -2.01
CA ARG A 61 -20.55 3.68 -0.97
C ARG A 61 -19.66 2.56 -1.49
N ALA A 62 -20.21 1.62 -2.24
CA ALA A 62 -19.45 0.52 -2.80
C ALA A 62 -18.38 1.03 -3.78
N ARG A 63 -18.74 1.98 -4.64
CA ARG A 63 -17.79 2.62 -5.57
C ARG A 63 -16.74 3.41 -4.83
N PHE A 64 -17.14 4.16 -3.80
CA PHE A 64 -16.22 4.94 -2.99
C PHE A 64 -15.20 4.04 -2.30
N LYS A 65 -15.66 2.91 -1.73
CA LYS A 65 -14.79 1.97 -1.05
C LYS A 65 -13.74 1.39 -1.99
N VAL A 66 -14.12 1.03 -3.20
CA VAL A 66 -13.17 0.55 -4.21
C VAL A 66 -12.12 1.62 -4.51
N ARG A 67 -12.53 2.86 -4.75
CA ARG A 67 -11.58 3.95 -5.05
C ARG A 67 -10.66 4.25 -3.89
N GLU A 68 -11.18 4.22 -2.66
CA GLU A 68 -10.37 4.44 -1.47
C GLU A 68 -9.27 3.38 -1.35
N LEU A 69 -9.63 2.11 -1.53
CA LEU A 69 -8.66 1.01 -1.46
C LEU A 69 -7.66 1.05 -2.62
N GLU A 70 -8.10 1.44 -3.81
CA GLU A 70 -7.18 1.64 -4.94
C GLU A 70 -6.16 2.74 -4.65
N ASN A 71 -6.59 3.83 -4.05
CA ASN A 71 -5.69 4.92 -3.66
C ASN A 71 -4.70 4.48 -2.58
N ASP A 72 -5.18 3.73 -1.58
CA ASP A 72 -4.32 3.20 -0.52
C ASP A 72 -3.27 2.26 -1.11
N LEU A 73 -3.67 1.40 -2.03
CA LEU A 73 -2.75 0.47 -2.68
C LEU A 73 -1.67 1.21 -3.48
N ARG A 74 -2.05 2.24 -4.23
CA ARG A 74 -1.09 3.07 -4.96
C ARG A 74 -0.08 3.73 -4.02
N GLU A 75 -0.55 4.27 -2.89
CA GLU A 75 0.33 4.91 -1.92
C GLU A 75 1.30 3.91 -1.29
N LEU A 76 0.82 2.73 -0.92
CA LEU A 76 1.68 1.67 -0.38
C LEU A 76 2.73 1.23 -1.39
N ASN A 77 2.34 1.06 -2.65
CA ASN A 77 3.28 0.71 -3.72
C ASN A 77 4.33 1.81 -3.92
N ARG A 78 3.91 3.08 -3.82
CA ARG A 78 4.83 4.22 -3.93
C ARG A 78 5.86 4.21 -2.79
N LEU A 79 5.40 3.98 -1.56
CA LEU A 79 6.28 3.94 -0.39
C LEU A 79 7.27 2.76 -0.46
N ILE A 80 6.78 1.58 -0.83
CA ILE A 80 7.64 0.40 -0.98
C ILE A 80 8.67 0.64 -2.09
N GLY A 81 8.24 1.21 -3.21
CA GLY A 81 9.15 1.53 -4.31
C GLY A 81 10.22 2.53 -3.90
N ALA A 82 9.87 3.52 -3.09
CA ALA A 82 10.84 4.49 -2.59
C ALA A 82 11.88 3.84 -1.68
N LEU A 83 11.44 2.92 -0.80
CA LEU A 83 12.36 2.17 0.04
C LEU A 83 13.28 1.27 -0.79
N ASP A 84 12.74 0.58 -1.78
CA ASP A 84 13.51 -0.29 -2.65
C ASP A 84 14.59 0.49 -3.40
N ARG A 85 14.26 1.66 -3.94
CA ARG A 85 15.24 2.49 -4.64
C ARG A 85 16.36 2.96 -3.72
N ARG A 86 16.05 3.19 -2.44
CA ARG A 86 17.02 3.71 -1.49
C ARG A 86 17.91 2.61 -0.91
N PHE A 87 17.36 1.43 -0.65
CA PHE A 87 18.03 0.39 0.14
C PHE A 87 18.30 -0.92 -0.59
N ALA A 88 17.75 -1.14 -1.78
CA ALA A 88 17.88 -2.43 -2.46
C ALA A 88 19.34 -2.86 -2.65
N ALA A 89 20.22 -1.91 -2.99
CA ALA A 89 21.63 -2.20 -3.19
C ALA A 89 22.28 -2.68 -1.88
N LEU A 90 21.90 -2.09 -0.74
CA LEU A 90 22.41 -2.46 0.56
C LEU A 90 21.92 -3.85 0.99
N TRP A 91 20.65 -4.14 0.72
CA TRP A 91 20.08 -5.46 1.03
C TRP A 91 20.71 -6.56 0.17
N SER A 92 21.09 -6.26 -1.05
CA SER A 92 21.70 -7.22 -1.96
C SER A 92 23.13 -7.59 -1.52
N VAL A 93 23.84 -6.65 -0.93
CA VAL A 93 25.24 -6.85 -0.49
C VAL A 93 25.33 -7.73 0.75
N GLU A 94 24.28 -7.79 1.55
CA GLU A 94 24.25 -8.56 2.81
C GLU A 94 24.00 -10.06 2.62
N ARG A 95 23.86 -10.52 1.41
CA ARG A 95 23.63 -11.95 1.11
C ARG A 95 24.92 -12.72 1.04
#